data_01b3029cca262b145a4ee9c8ec5a78bd
#
_entry.id   01b3029cca262b145a4ee9c8ec5a78bd
#
_cell.length_a   1.000
_cell.length_b   1.000
_cell.length_c   1.000
_cell.angle_alpha   90.00
_cell.angle_beta   90.00
_cell.angle_gamma   90.00
#
_symmetry.space_group_name_H-M   'P 1'
#
loop_
_entity.id
_entity.type
_entity.pdbx_description
1 polymer ?
#
loop_
_entity_poly.entity_id
_entity_poly.type
_entity_poly.pdbx_seq_one_letter_code
_entity_poly.pdbx_strand_id
1 'polypeptide(L)'
;MNRAVWILFLAVAWLGCPKRLETSQVGASLDARELLDLASKVESQVFSIRGEGRLRVAAPSARSTVTVFIAAARPAFLHFEVIGFFGQPQAILASDGQTFALLQNDQGKYFHGPATPENVSRLLPVVLSGPELVSILLGAAPRIPAERLSAQVLAEARAYLVTLWQGDRSQKLWIHPENHRVLKSELRGAAAYDLLFEDFQATGAIDPPRKITLFASGSTTLELRYQELRVNPDLEPSLFKLAPPAGARVIELDENGRPRGSL
;
A
#
# COMPACT_ATOMS: atom_id res chain seq x y z
N MET A 1 12.22 -80.62 49.81
CA MET A 1 11.99 -80.81 48.37
C MET A 1 11.36 -79.53 47.82
N ASN A 2 12.18 -78.52 47.48
CA ASN A 2 11.67 -77.23 46.90
C ASN A 2 12.45 -76.97 45.67
N ARG A 3 11.78 -76.96 44.54
CA ARG A 3 12.29 -76.58 43.21
C ARG A 3 12.10 -75.07 43.07
N ALA A 4 13.21 -74.36 43.10
CA ALA A 4 13.25 -72.94 42.73
C ALA A 4 13.34 -72.81 41.22
N VAL A 5 12.33 -72.17 40.62
CA VAL A 5 12.25 -71.79 39.18
C VAL A 5 12.86 -70.42 39.04
N TRP A 6 13.96 -70.35 38.34
CA TRP A 6 14.62 -69.11 37.96
C TRP A 6 13.95 -68.61 36.65
N ILE A 7 13.22 -67.48 36.74
CA ILE A 7 12.68 -66.76 35.57
C ILE A 7 13.72 -65.74 35.15
N LEU A 8 14.32 -66.00 33.98
CA LEU A 8 15.24 -65.08 33.33
C LEU A 8 14.45 -63.98 32.62
N PHE A 9 14.48 -62.73 33.14
CA PHE A 9 13.93 -61.58 32.46
C PHE A 9 14.93 -61.12 31.37
N LEU A 10 14.59 -61.34 30.11
CA LEU A 10 15.26 -60.76 28.96
C LEU A 10 14.81 -59.29 28.80
N ALA A 11 15.66 -58.38 29.23
CA ALA A 11 15.46 -56.95 28.97
C ALA A 11 15.85 -56.66 27.50
N VAL A 12 14.83 -56.52 26.63
CA VAL A 12 15.02 -56.02 25.26
C VAL A 12 15.18 -54.51 25.35
N ALA A 13 16.40 -54.02 25.29
CA ALA A 13 16.72 -52.63 25.15
C ALA A 13 16.31 -52.16 23.74
N TRP A 14 15.19 -51.46 23.63
CA TRP A 14 14.84 -50.74 22.42
C TRP A 14 15.75 -49.51 22.29
N LEU A 15 16.84 -49.65 21.54
CA LEU A 15 17.60 -48.53 21.04
C LEU A 15 16.79 -47.81 19.95
N GLY A 16 15.86 -47.02 20.38
CA GLY A 16 15.20 -46.02 19.53
C GLY A 16 16.23 -44.93 19.20
N CYS A 17 16.87 -45.01 18.03
CA CYS A 17 17.60 -43.86 17.48
C CYS A 17 16.63 -42.68 17.42
N PRO A 18 16.93 -41.54 18.06
CA PRO A 18 16.18 -40.33 17.77
C PRO A 18 16.41 -39.99 16.30
N LYS A 19 15.36 -40.08 15.48
CA LYS A 19 15.37 -39.54 14.12
C LYS A 19 15.77 -38.08 14.27
N ARG A 20 17.01 -37.80 13.98
CA ARG A 20 17.52 -36.44 13.80
C ARG A 20 16.62 -35.86 12.70
N LEU A 21 15.77 -34.91 13.05
CA LEU A 21 15.09 -34.08 12.10
C LEU A 21 16.19 -33.44 11.26
N GLU A 22 16.38 -33.98 10.06
CA GLU A 22 17.19 -33.32 9.07
C GLU A 22 16.56 -31.94 8.89
N THR A 23 17.24 -30.95 9.43
CA THR A 23 17.01 -29.55 9.10
C THR A 23 17.22 -29.50 7.59
N SER A 24 16.13 -29.58 6.83
CA SER A 24 16.16 -29.36 5.40
C SER A 24 16.97 -28.11 5.19
N GLN A 25 18.13 -28.29 4.57
CA GLN A 25 18.96 -27.19 4.15
C GLN A 25 18.11 -26.31 3.24
N VAL A 26 17.62 -25.19 3.77
CA VAL A 26 17.18 -24.06 2.97
C VAL A 26 18.46 -23.48 2.35
N GLY A 27 19.01 -24.22 1.40
CA GLY A 27 20.25 -23.90 0.71
C GLY A 27 20.03 -23.29 -0.66
N ALA A 28 18.88 -22.64 -0.89
CA ALA A 28 18.77 -21.66 -1.95
C ALA A 28 18.96 -20.30 -1.26
N SER A 29 20.07 -19.62 -1.56
CA SER A 29 20.21 -18.21 -1.17
C SER A 29 19.01 -17.48 -1.78
N LEU A 30 18.10 -16.99 -0.92
CA LEU A 30 16.95 -16.20 -1.36
C LEU A 30 17.49 -14.99 -2.12
N ASP A 31 17.27 -14.96 -3.43
CA ASP A 31 17.63 -13.80 -4.23
C ASP A 31 16.62 -12.68 -3.98
N ALA A 32 17.07 -11.66 -3.27
CA ALA A 32 16.23 -10.49 -2.97
C ALA A 32 15.73 -9.79 -4.24
N ARG A 33 16.51 -9.83 -5.32
CA ARG A 33 16.12 -9.23 -6.60
C ARG A 33 15.03 -10.06 -7.26
N GLU A 34 15.16 -11.36 -7.29
CA GLU A 34 14.14 -12.26 -7.81
C GLU A 34 12.81 -12.09 -7.08
N LEU A 35 12.84 -12.01 -5.74
CA LEU A 35 11.63 -11.75 -4.95
C LEU A 35 10.97 -10.41 -5.27
N LEU A 36 11.76 -9.36 -5.49
CA LEU A 36 11.25 -8.05 -5.90
C LEU A 36 10.65 -8.09 -7.31
N ASP A 37 11.25 -8.83 -8.23
CA ASP A 37 10.74 -8.98 -9.59
C ASP A 37 9.43 -9.76 -9.61
N LEU A 38 9.32 -10.83 -8.83
CA LEU A 38 8.08 -11.59 -8.65
C LEU A 38 6.96 -10.72 -8.05
N ALA A 39 7.29 -9.97 -6.99
CA ALA A 39 6.33 -9.04 -6.41
C ALA A 39 5.91 -7.94 -7.39
N SER A 40 6.86 -7.36 -8.16
CA SER A 40 6.56 -6.37 -9.21
C SER A 40 5.62 -6.93 -10.27
N LYS A 41 5.85 -8.18 -10.68
CA LYS A 41 4.99 -8.85 -11.67
C LYS A 41 3.55 -9.01 -11.17
N VAL A 42 3.37 -9.34 -9.90
CA VAL A 42 2.04 -9.43 -9.27
C VAL A 42 1.38 -8.05 -9.19
N GLU A 43 2.08 -7.05 -8.67
CA GLU A 43 1.59 -5.68 -8.53
C GLU A 43 1.24 -5.02 -9.88
N SER A 44 1.96 -5.37 -10.96
CA SER A 44 1.72 -4.83 -12.30
C SER A 44 0.44 -5.36 -12.96
N GLN A 45 -0.14 -6.43 -12.45
CA GLN A 45 -1.43 -6.96 -12.93
C GLN A 45 -2.58 -5.98 -12.65
N VAL A 46 -2.44 -5.11 -11.65
CA VAL A 46 -3.40 -4.04 -11.36
C VAL A 46 -2.85 -2.72 -11.93
N PHE A 47 -3.41 -2.25 -13.04
CA PHE A 47 -2.97 -1.01 -13.70
C PHE A 47 -3.99 0.11 -13.59
N SER A 48 -5.26 -0.19 -13.33
CA SER A 48 -6.31 0.78 -13.02
C SER A 48 -7.33 0.22 -12.03
N ILE A 49 -8.00 1.13 -11.32
CA ILE A 49 -9.13 0.82 -10.44
C ILE A 49 -10.20 1.88 -10.55
N ARG A 50 -11.43 1.47 -10.25
CA ARG A 50 -12.56 2.35 -9.96
C ARG A 50 -13.36 1.77 -8.80
N GLY A 51 -13.62 2.54 -7.76
CA GLY A 51 -14.31 2.01 -6.60
C GLY A 51 -14.85 3.09 -5.67
N GLU A 52 -15.65 2.62 -4.74
CA GLU A 52 -16.15 3.37 -3.59
C GLU A 52 -15.63 2.73 -2.32
N GLY A 53 -15.34 3.55 -1.31
CA GLY A 53 -14.83 3.07 -0.05
C GLY A 53 -15.04 4.03 1.09
N ARG A 54 -14.60 3.60 2.26
CA ARG A 54 -14.52 4.43 3.45
C ARG A 54 -13.08 4.76 3.76
N LEU A 55 -12.78 6.04 3.83
CA LEU A 55 -11.50 6.57 4.28
C LEU A 55 -11.65 7.07 5.72
N ARG A 56 -10.93 6.42 6.62
CA ARG A 56 -10.77 6.88 8.00
C ARG A 56 -9.44 7.62 8.12
N VAL A 57 -9.50 8.84 8.59
CA VAL A 57 -8.34 9.64 8.94
C VAL A 57 -8.29 9.80 10.45
N ALA A 58 -7.17 9.42 11.06
CA ALA A 58 -6.90 9.66 12.48
C ALA A 58 -5.56 10.38 12.59
N ALA A 59 -5.61 11.62 13.05
CA ALA A 59 -4.45 12.46 13.32
C ALA A 59 -4.59 13.05 14.72
N PRO A 60 -3.52 13.56 15.35
CA PRO A 60 -3.58 14.13 16.72
C PRO A 60 -4.63 15.22 16.87
N SER A 61 -4.85 16.02 15.83
CA SER A 61 -5.78 17.16 15.82
C SER A 61 -7.16 16.85 15.26
N ALA A 62 -7.37 15.72 14.59
CA ALA A 62 -8.63 15.42 13.91
C ALA A 62 -8.84 13.92 13.69
N ARG A 63 -10.11 13.51 13.78
CA ARG A 63 -10.55 12.17 13.39
C ARG A 63 -11.79 12.32 12.51
N SER A 64 -11.77 11.68 11.35
CA SER A 64 -12.93 11.69 10.44
C SER A 64 -13.06 10.34 9.75
N THR A 65 -14.27 10.04 9.31
CA THR A 65 -14.55 8.93 8.41
C THR A 65 -15.47 9.45 7.33
N VAL A 66 -15.03 9.33 6.10
CA VAL A 66 -15.76 9.84 4.93
C VAL A 66 -15.95 8.73 3.90
N THR A 67 -17.01 8.82 3.12
CA THR A 67 -17.15 8.01 1.91
C THR A 67 -16.33 8.66 0.81
N VAL A 68 -15.61 7.85 0.05
CA VAL A 68 -14.78 8.32 -1.05
C VAL A 68 -15.09 7.54 -2.32
N PHE A 69 -15.10 8.22 -3.45
CA PHE A 69 -15.05 7.62 -4.76
C PHE A 69 -13.65 7.80 -5.33
N ILE A 70 -13.07 6.73 -5.88
CA ILE A 70 -11.70 6.71 -6.38
C ILE A 70 -11.67 6.09 -7.77
N ALA A 71 -11.03 6.77 -8.71
CA ALA A 71 -10.54 6.18 -9.94
C ALA A 71 -9.06 6.50 -10.07
N ALA A 72 -8.24 5.48 -10.32
CA ALA A 72 -6.80 5.66 -10.43
C ALA A 72 -6.24 4.75 -11.53
N ALA A 73 -5.25 5.24 -12.26
CA ALA A 73 -4.53 4.47 -13.26
C ALA A 73 -3.05 4.86 -13.29
N ARG A 74 -2.21 3.85 -13.53
CA ARG A 74 -0.77 4.07 -13.69
C ARG A 74 -0.48 5.02 -14.85
N PRO A 75 0.59 5.84 -14.80
CA PRO A 75 1.51 5.94 -13.67
C PRO A 75 1.01 6.87 -12.55
N ALA A 76 0.15 7.90 -12.84
CA ALA A 76 -0.19 8.98 -11.92
C ALA A 76 -1.57 9.62 -12.19
N PHE A 77 -2.44 8.90 -12.91
CA PHE A 77 -3.81 9.35 -13.16
C PHE A 77 -4.67 9.12 -11.92
N LEU A 78 -5.26 10.17 -11.41
CA LEU A 78 -6.03 10.14 -10.17
C LEU A 78 -7.30 10.98 -10.28
N HIS A 79 -8.42 10.40 -9.89
CA HIS A 79 -9.65 11.08 -9.56
C HIS A 79 -10.11 10.62 -8.19
N PHE A 80 -10.32 11.55 -7.28
CA PHE A 80 -10.66 11.28 -5.89
C PHE A 80 -11.73 12.24 -5.42
N GLU A 81 -12.88 11.70 -5.01
CA GLU A 81 -14.00 12.50 -4.48
C GLU A 81 -14.24 12.18 -3.02
N VAL A 82 -14.43 13.20 -2.21
CA VAL A 82 -14.94 13.08 -0.85
C VAL A 82 -16.44 13.35 -0.91
N ILE A 83 -17.24 12.34 -0.56
CA ILE A 83 -18.70 12.39 -0.63
C ILE A 83 -19.26 12.89 0.70
N GLY A 84 -20.08 13.93 0.62
CA GLY A 84 -20.75 14.50 1.77
C GLY A 84 -21.98 13.72 2.23
N PHE A 85 -22.55 14.16 3.32
CA PHE A 85 -23.66 13.47 3.99
C PHE A 85 -24.89 13.26 3.09
N PHE A 86 -25.15 14.18 2.17
CA PHE A 86 -26.30 14.10 1.25
C PHE A 86 -25.94 13.47 -0.11
N GLY A 87 -24.78 12.83 -0.22
CA GLY A 87 -24.35 12.13 -1.43
C GLY A 87 -23.71 13.01 -2.51
N GLN A 88 -23.56 14.33 -2.30
CA GLN A 88 -22.84 15.20 -3.24
C GLN A 88 -21.34 15.29 -2.89
N PRO A 89 -20.46 15.47 -3.89
CA PRO A 89 -19.05 15.68 -3.64
C PRO A 89 -18.80 16.98 -2.85
N GLN A 90 -18.11 16.88 -1.72
CA GLN A 90 -17.60 18.02 -0.95
C GLN A 90 -16.27 18.52 -1.49
N ALA A 91 -15.43 17.58 -1.93
CA ALA A 91 -14.18 17.90 -2.59
C ALA A 91 -13.92 16.90 -3.72
N ILE A 92 -13.34 17.40 -4.82
CA ILE A 92 -12.95 16.60 -5.98
C ILE A 92 -11.52 16.96 -6.32
N LEU A 93 -10.63 15.96 -6.35
CA LEU A 93 -9.27 16.07 -6.81
C LEU A 93 -9.13 15.29 -8.12
N ALA A 94 -8.56 15.90 -9.15
CA ALA A 94 -8.21 15.25 -10.40
C ALA A 94 -6.76 15.55 -10.77
N SER A 95 -6.07 14.56 -11.33
CA SER A 95 -4.71 14.72 -11.86
C SER A 95 -4.48 13.78 -13.03
N ASP A 96 -3.86 14.28 -14.10
CA ASP A 96 -3.41 13.52 -15.25
C ASP A 96 -1.90 13.16 -15.18
N GLY A 97 -1.29 13.39 -14.00
CA GLY A 97 0.13 13.18 -13.74
C GLY A 97 1.03 14.37 -14.11
N GLN A 98 0.52 15.35 -14.86
CA GLN A 98 1.23 16.59 -15.20
C GLN A 98 0.58 17.80 -14.51
N THR A 99 -0.73 17.83 -14.53
CA THR A 99 -1.54 18.86 -13.91
C THR A 99 -2.40 18.29 -12.80
N PHE A 100 -2.74 19.15 -11.87
CA PHE A 100 -3.58 18.88 -10.71
C PHE A 100 -4.68 19.90 -10.65
N ALA A 101 -5.88 19.49 -10.26
CA ALA A 101 -6.99 20.36 -9.89
C ALA A 101 -7.69 19.82 -8.65
N LEU A 102 -8.11 20.72 -7.76
CA LEU A 102 -8.89 20.43 -6.57
C LEU A 102 -10.03 21.42 -6.45
N LEU A 103 -11.25 20.92 -6.48
CA LEU A 103 -12.46 21.68 -6.15
C LEU A 103 -12.85 21.38 -4.71
N GLN A 104 -13.02 22.41 -3.90
CA GLN A 104 -13.62 22.37 -2.56
C GLN A 104 -14.98 23.04 -2.63
N ASN A 105 -16.03 22.25 -2.81
CA ASN A 105 -17.40 22.73 -3.01
C ASN A 105 -17.95 23.49 -1.80
N ASP A 106 -17.61 23.05 -0.58
CA ASP A 106 -18.00 23.69 0.68
C ASP A 106 -17.42 25.09 0.84
N GLN A 107 -16.28 25.39 0.18
CA GLN A 107 -15.60 26.68 0.23
C GLN A 107 -15.73 27.49 -1.06
N GLY A 108 -16.31 26.93 -2.10
CA GLY A 108 -16.38 27.54 -3.43
C GLY A 108 -15.01 27.84 -4.05
N LYS A 109 -13.99 27.05 -3.70
CA LYS A 109 -12.60 27.24 -4.17
C LYS A 109 -12.20 26.17 -5.15
N TYR A 110 -11.51 26.60 -6.19
CA TYR A 110 -10.89 25.74 -7.19
C TYR A 110 -9.39 26.03 -7.26
N PHE A 111 -8.58 25.03 -6.92
CA PHE A 111 -7.13 25.09 -7.00
C PHE A 111 -6.67 24.34 -8.23
N HIS A 112 -5.66 24.86 -8.92
CA HIS A 112 -5.01 24.15 -10.01
C HIS A 112 -3.52 24.50 -10.08
N GLY A 113 -2.72 23.62 -10.69
CA GLY A 113 -1.29 23.81 -10.82
C GLY A 113 -0.58 22.56 -11.34
N PRO A 114 0.74 22.47 -11.22
CA PRO A 114 1.49 21.27 -11.56
C PRO A 114 1.20 20.13 -10.57
N ALA A 115 1.26 18.88 -11.05
CA ALA A 115 0.98 17.69 -10.23
C ALA A 115 2.18 17.32 -9.31
N THR A 116 2.63 18.27 -8.50
CA THR A 116 3.69 18.03 -7.51
C THR A 116 3.17 17.26 -6.29
N PRO A 117 4.03 16.62 -5.49
CA PRO A 117 3.61 15.95 -4.25
C PRO A 117 2.78 16.84 -3.34
N GLU A 118 3.17 18.10 -3.16
CA GLU A 118 2.49 19.10 -2.32
C GLU A 118 1.08 19.42 -2.81
N ASN A 119 0.89 19.47 -4.12
CA ASN A 119 -0.40 19.74 -4.73
C ASN A 119 -1.31 18.51 -4.70
N VAL A 120 -0.82 17.35 -5.13
CA VAL A 120 -1.60 16.10 -5.20
C VAL A 120 -2.02 15.61 -3.80
N SER A 121 -1.19 15.84 -2.80
CA SER A 121 -1.47 15.43 -1.42
C SER A 121 -2.33 16.41 -0.62
N ARG A 122 -2.86 17.45 -1.24
CA ARG A 122 -3.54 18.56 -0.54
C ARG A 122 -4.77 18.14 0.28
N LEU A 123 -5.40 17.04 -0.08
CA LEU A 123 -6.50 16.43 0.68
C LEU A 123 -6.02 15.43 1.73
N LEU A 124 -4.74 15.10 1.76
CA LEU A 124 -4.18 14.06 2.62
C LEU A 124 -3.27 14.67 3.70
N PRO A 125 -3.21 14.10 4.90
CA PRO A 125 -2.29 14.55 5.94
C PRO A 125 -0.85 14.02 5.76
N VAL A 126 -0.51 13.50 4.58
CA VAL A 126 0.81 12.98 4.21
C VAL A 126 1.17 13.46 2.81
N VAL A 127 2.44 13.72 2.58
CA VAL A 127 2.93 14.15 1.26
C VAL A 127 3.44 12.94 0.49
N LEU A 128 2.77 12.64 -0.63
CA LEU A 128 3.09 11.56 -1.55
C LEU A 128 3.06 12.09 -2.98
N SER A 129 3.95 11.62 -3.82
CA SER A 129 3.88 11.91 -5.26
C SER A 129 2.67 11.23 -5.91
N GLY A 130 2.23 11.72 -7.05
CA GLY A 130 1.13 11.11 -7.81
C GLY A 130 1.37 9.62 -8.11
N PRO A 131 2.55 9.21 -8.60
CA PRO A 131 2.87 7.80 -8.81
C PRO A 131 2.86 6.95 -7.54
N GLU A 132 3.34 7.48 -6.41
CA GLU A 132 3.29 6.77 -5.12
C GLU A 132 1.84 6.57 -4.66
N LEU A 133 1.05 7.63 -4.69
CA LEU A 133 -0.36 7.58 -4.30
C LEU A 133 -1.15 6.59 -5.16
N VAL A 134 -0.99 6.66 -6.48
CA VAL A 134 -1.64 5.71 -7.40
C VAL A 134 -1.18 4.29 -7.13
N SER A 135 0.12 4.04 -6.94
CA SER A 135 0.63 2.70 -6.62
C SER A 135 0.00 2.14 -5.33
N ILE A 136 -0.09 2.95 -4.28
CA ILE A 136 -0.70 2.53 -3.00
C ILE A 136 -2.18 2.19 -3.20
N LEU A 137 -2.94 3.03 -3.91
CA LEU A 137 -4.36 2.79 -4.19
C LEU A 137 -4.59 1.51 -5.00
N LEU A 138 -3.65 1.15 -5.88
CA LEU A 138 -3.65 -0.09 -6.66
C LEU A 138 -3.17 -1.31 -5.86
N GLY A 139 -2.79 -1.15 -4.59
CA GLY A 139 -2.31 -2.22 -3.73
C GLY A 139 -0.84 -2.58 -3.93
N ALA A 140 -0.04 -1.66 -4.45
CA ALA A 140 1.40 -1.82 -4.64
C ALA A 140 2.19 -0.91 -3.70
N ALA A 141 3.28 -1.41 -3.14
CA ALA A 141 4.18 -0.63 -2.30
C ALA A 141 5.19 0.14 -3.18
N PRO A 142 5.19 1.48 -3.17
CA PRO A 142 6.25 2.26 -3.80
C PRO A 142 7.62 1.83 -3.26
N ARG A 143 8.62 1.73 -4.14
CA ARG A 143 9.96 1.24 -3.79
C ARG A 143 11.00 2.32 -3.94
N ILE A 144 11.92 2.39 -2.96
CA ILE A 144 13.13 3.20 -3.11
C ILE A 144 14.08 2.52 -4.09
N PRO A 145 14.84 3.27 -4.90
CA PRO A 145 15.98 2.73 -5.63
C PRO A 145 16.97 2.08 -4.64
N ALA A 146 17.37 0.81 -4.91
CA ALA A 146 18.18 0.07 -3.96
C ALA A 146 19.65 0.03 -4.41
N GLU A 147 20.55 0.50 -3.56
CA GLU A 147 22.00 0.35 -3.66
C GLU A 147 22.44 -1.01 -3.09
N ARG A 148 21.71 -1.50 -2.09
CA ARG A 148 21.93 -2.78 -1.43
C ARG A 148 20.61 -3.47 -1.15
N LEU A 149 20.60 -4.80 -1.26
CA LEU A 149 19.46 -5.67 -1.02
C LEU A 149 19.85 -6.79 -0.07
N SER A 150 18.90 -7.24 0.73
CA SER A 150 18.98 -8.54 1.42
C SER A 150 17.59 -9.18 1.48
N ALA A 151 17.56 -10.51 1.57
CA ALA A 151 16.34 -11.27 1.79
C ALA A 151 16.53 -12.27 2.92
N GLN A 152 15.46 -12.54 3.67
CA GLN A 152 15.42 -13.56 4.71
C GLN A 152 14.01 -14.16 4.82
N VAL A 153 13.94 -15.41 5.29
CA VAL A 153 12.68 -16.08 5.60
C VAL A 153 12.26 -15.70 7.02
N LEU A 154 11.03 -15.23 7.18
CA LEU A 154 10.40 -15.04 8.47
C LEU A 154 9.37 -16.16 8.69
N ALA A 155 9.80 -17.27 9.29
CA ALA A 155 8.95 -18.45 9.47
C ALA A 155 7.68 -18.14 10.30
N GLU A 156 7.81 -17.39 11.39
CA GLU A 156 6.69 -17.01 12.26
C GLU A 156 5.67 -16.13 11.53
N ALA A 157 6.13 -15.21 10.70
CA ALA A 157 5.27 -14.31 9.92
C ALA A 157 4.79 -14.95 8.60
N ARG A 158 5.25 -16.15 8.24
CA ARG A 158 5.02 -16.79 6.94
C ARG A 158 5.24 -15.83 5.78
N ALA A 159 6.39 -15.16 5.77
CA ALA A 159 6.72 -14.16 4.79
C ALA A 159 8.22 -14.18 4.44
N TYR A 160 8.54 -13.72 3.24
CA TYR A 160 9.88 -13.28 2.91
C TYR A 160 10.03 -11.81 3.31
N LEU A 161 11.10 -11.47 3.99
CA LEU A 161 11.46 -10.09 4.28
C LEU A 161 12.58 -9.66 3.35
N VAL A 162 12.27 -8.71 2.46
CA VAL A 162 13.27 -8.05 1.61
C VAL A 162 13.55 -6.67 2.19
N THR A 163 14.84 -6.35 2.37
CA THR A 163 15.28 -5.03 2.83
C THR A 163 16.08 -4.34 1.74
N LEU A 164 15.70 -3.10 1.45
CA LEU A 164 16.34 -2.21 0.49
C LEU A 164 17.02 -1.08 1.24
N TRP A 165 18.21 -0.66 0.79
CA TRP A 165 18.93 0.51 1.33
C TRP A 165 19.34 1.45 0.21
N GLN A 166 19.20 2.75 0.47
CA GLN A 166 19.64 3.84 -0.38
C GLN A 166 20.12 5.00 0.50
N GLY A 167 21.43 5.19 0.61
CA GLY A 167 22.00 6.18 1.54
C GLY A 167 21.52 5.94 2.98
N ASP A 168 20.89 6.95 3.57
CA ASP A 168 20.27 6.92 4.91
C ASP A 168 18.84 6.36 4.93
N ARG A 169 18.27 6.07 3.76
CA ARG A 169 16.93 5.48 3.65
C ARG A 169 16.98 3.97 3.67
N SER A 170 15.99 3.37 4.29
CA SER A 170 15.78 1.92 4.21
C SER A 170 14.30 1.59 4.04
N GLN A 171 14.03 0.50 3.34
CA GLN A 171 12.69 -0.02 3.17
C GLN A 171 12.68 -1.52 3.42
N LYS A 172 11.70 -1.97 4.18
CA LYS A 172 11.43 -3.38 4.43
C LYS A 172 10.13 -3.76 3.76
N LEU A 173 10.12 -4.87 3.02
CA LEU A 173 8.95 -5.42 2.36
C LEU A 173 8.71 -6.84 2.86
N TRP A 174 7.49 -7.09 3.36
CA TRP A 174 7.00 -8.44 3.70
C TRP A 174 6.26 -8.98 2.50
N ILE A 175 6.78 -10.06 1.91
CA ILE A 175 6.26 -10.66 0.70
C ILE A 175 5.71 -12.05 1.03
N HIS A 176 4.47 -12.31 0.61
CA HIS A 176 3.83 -13.61 0.81
C HIS A 176 4.57 -14.71 0.02
N PRO A 177 4.90 -15.87 0.62
CA PRO A 177 5.78 -16.86 0.00
C PRO A 177 5.16 -17.56 -1.23
N GLU A 178 3.86 -17.72 -1.29
CA GLU A 178 3.21 -18.47 -2.36
C GLU A 178 2.77 -17.59 -3.54
N ASN A 179 2.22 -16.41 -3.25
CA ASN A 179 1.64 -15.54 -4.27
C ASN A 179 2.41 -14.24 -4.51
N HIS A 180 3.52 -14.04 -3.81
CA HIS A 180 4.47 -12.93 -3.94
C HIS A 180 3.85 -11.53 -3.78
N ARG A 181 2.67 -11.42 -3.13
CA ARG A 181 2.09 -10.11 -2.78
C ARG A 181 2.89 -9.44 -1.70
N VAL A 182 3.02 -8.13 -1.80
CA VAL A 182 3.50 -7.32 -0.67
C VAL A 182 2.37 -7.20 0.34
N LEU A 183 2.61 -7.65 1.56
CA LEU A 183 1.65 -7.57 2.68
C LEU A 183 1.88 -6.30 3.49
N LYS A 184 3.13 -5.90 3.63
CA LYS A 184 3.55 -4.75 4.44
C LYS A 184 4.79 -4.10 3.83
N SER A 185 4.88 -2.78 3.96
CA SER A 185 6.07 -2.00 3.67
C SER A 185 6.38 -1.07 4.82
N GLU A 186 7.63 -1.01 5.25
CA GLU A 186 8.11 -0.01 6.21
C GLU A 186 9.19 0.83 5.54
N LEU A 187 8.93 2.11 5.33
CA LEU A 187 9.89 3.07 4.82
C LEU A 187 10.45 3.90 5.97
N ARG A 188 11.77 4.05 6.02
CA ARG A 188 12.51 4.85 7.01
C ARG A 188 13.39 5.87 6.30
N GLY A 189 13.59 7.01 6.95
CA GLY A 189 14.29 8.18 6.43
C GLY A 189 13.42 9.44 6.50
N ALA A 190 13.71 10.46 5.71
CA ALA A 190 13.03 11.76 5.77
C ALA A 190 11.50 11.70 5.55
N ALA A 191 11.01 10.79 4.72
CA ALA A 191 9.59 10.58 4.44
C ALA A 191 9.14 9.19 4.94
N ALA A 192 9.27 8.95 6.25
CA ALA A 192 8.96 7.66 6.86
C ALA A 192 7.44 7.40 6.93
N TYR A 193 7.03 6.21 6.49
CA TYR A 193 5.68 5.68 6.68
C TYR A 193 5.68 4.15 6.62
N ASP A 194 4.63 3.55 7.17
CA ASP A 194 4.35 2.13 7.04
C ASP A 194 3.07 1.93 6.23
N LEU A 195 3.06 0.92 5.37
CA LEU A 195 1.88 0.47 4.63
C LEU A 195 1.53 -0.95 5.06
N LEU A 196 0.25 -1.21 5.19
CA LEU A 196 -0.32 -2.53 5.42
C LEU A 196 -1.41 -2.78 4.38
N PHE A 197 -1.33 -3.92 3.69
CA PHE A 197 -2.31 -4.38 2.71
C PHE A 197 -3.01 -5.61 3.26
N GLU A 198 -4.34 -5.56 3.37
CA GLU A 198 -5.16 -6.56 4.01
C GLU A 198 -6.43 -6.85 3.21
N ASP A 199 -7.19 -7.86 3.64
CA ASP A 199 -8.47 -8.24 3.07
C ASP A 199 -8.38 -8.47 1.55
N PHE A 200 -7.44 -9.30 1.13
CA PHE A 200 -7.29 -9.67 -0.26
C PHE A 200 -8.48 -10.51 -0.71
N GLN A 201 -9.13 -10.10 -1.80
CA GLN A 201 -10.28 -10.80 -2.37
C GLN A 201 -10.10 -10.93 -3.86
N ALA A 202 -10.18 -12.17 -4.33
CA ALA A 202 -10.03 -12.46 -5.74
C ALA A 202 -11.10 -11.75 -6.59
N THR A 203 -10.63 -11.05 -7.62
CA THR A 203 -11.46 -10.42 -8.64
C THR A 203 -11.06 -11.05 -9.97
N GLY A 204 -11.69 -12.17 -10.32
CA GLY A 204 -11.24 -13.02 -11.40
C GLY A 204 -9.89 -13.69 -11.07
N ALA A 205 -8.88 -13.47 -11.93
CA ALA A 205 -7.52 -13.99 -11.73
C ALA A 205 -6.66 -13.07 -10.83
N ILE A 206 -7.17 -11.87 -10.47
CA ILE A 206 -6.45 -10.86 -9.70
C ILE A 206 -7.09 -10.75 -8.32
N ASP A 207 -6.26 -10.47 -7.31
CA ASP A 207 -6.69 -10.41 -5.92
C ASP A 207 -6.06 -9.18 -5.23
N PRO A 208 -6.62 -7.97 -5.47
CA PRO A 208 -6.14 -6.73 -4.85
C PRO A 208 -6.57 -6.63 -3.38
N PRO A 209 -5.83 -5.87 -2.55
CA PRO A 209 -6.24 -5.60 -1.18
C PRO A 209 -7.52 -4.77 -1.15
N ARG A 210 -8.45 -5.12 -0.28
CA ARG A 210 -9.65 -4.33 0.01
C ARG A 210 -9.45 -3.35 1.15
N LYS A 211 -8.39 -3.54 1.93
CA LYS A 211 -8.02 -2.63 3.01
C LYS A 211 -6.56 -2.22 2.87
N ILE A 212 -6.35 -0.92 2.91
CA ILE A 212 -5.02 -0.29 2.85
C ILE A 212 -4.90 0.62 4.06
N THR A 213 -3.86 0.40 4.88
CA THR A 213 -3.57 1.27 6.01
C THR A 213 -2.20 1.90 5.84
N LEU A 214 -2.13 3.22 5.94
CA LEU A 214 -0.90 3.99 5.96
C LEU A 214 -0.72 4.61 7.34
N PHE A 215 0.41 4.35 7.96
CA PHE A 215 0.84 4.94 9.22
C PHE A 215 1.96 5.93 8.92
N ALA A 216 1.68 7.22 9.08
CA ALA A 216 2.67 8.27 8.90
C ALA A 216 3.23 8.74 10.23
N SER A 217 4.27 9.58 10.19
CA SER A 217 4.84 10.23 11.37
C SER A 217 3.78 11.04 12.15
N GLY A 218 4.02 11.28 13.45
CA GLY A 218 3.12 12.06 14.28
C GLY A 218 1.80 11.39 14.62
N SER A 219 1.74 10.04 14.66
CA SER A 219 0.55 9.26 14.99
C SER A 219 -0.63 9.46 14.00
N THR A 220 -0.32 9.82 12.76
CA THR A 220 -1.31 9.93 11.70
C THR A 220 -1.54 8.57 11.04
N THR A 221 -2.81 8.16 10.96
CA THR A 221 -3.22 6.92 10.30
C THR A 221 -4.29 7.24 9.25
N LEU A 222 -4.10 6.69 8.06
CA LEU A 222 -5.09 6.67 6.98
C LEU A 222 -5.49 5.21 6.74
N GLU A 223 -6.75 4.88 6.89
CA GLU A 223 -7.30 3.56 6.58
C GLU A 223 -8.33 3.69 5.48
N LEU A 224 -8.05 3.15 4.32
CA LEU A 224 -8.99 3.02 3.21
C LEU A 224 -9.50 1.59 3.16
N ARG A 225 -10.85 1.44 3.17
CA ARG A 225 -11.52 0.16 2.96
C ARG A 225 -12.46 0.28 1.76
N TYR A 226 -12.15 -0.43 0.69
CA TYR A 226 -13.00 -0.51 -0.49
C TYR A 226 -14.27 -1.32 -0.16
N GLN A 227 -15.43 -0.75 -0.45
CA GLN A 227 -16.73 -1.40 -0.40
C GLN A 227 -17.07 -2.02 -1.77
N GLU A 228 -16.84 -1.22 -2.82
CA GLU A 228 -16.91 -1.67 -4.21
C GLU A 228 -15.58 -1.39 -4.89
N LEU A 229 -15.09 -2.33 -5.68
CA LEU A 229 -13.84 -2.19 -6.42
C LEU A 229 -13.93 -2.94 -7.74
N ARG A 230 -13.76 -2.21 -8.83
CA ARG A 230 -13.53 -2.75 -10.18
C ARG A 230 -12.05 -2.64 -10.49
N VAL A 231 -11.46 -3.73 -10.94
CA VAL A 231 -10.04 -3.83 -11.25
C VAL A 231 -9.89 -3.81 -12.77
N ASN A 232 -8.93 -3.01 -13.22
CA ASN A 232 -8.59 -2.82 -14.63
C ASN A 232 -9.78 -2.38 -15.52
N PRO A 233 -10.69 -1.48 -15.05
CA PRO A 233 -11.70 -0.93 -15.92
C PRO A 233 -11.05 0.03 -16.94
N ASP A 234 -11.69 0.19 -18.09
CA ASP A 234 -11.41 1.32 -18.96
C ASP A 234 -11.85 2.61 -18.27
N LEU A 235 -10.95 3.58 -18.23
CA LEU A 235 -11.18 4.88 -17.61
C LEU A 235 -11.02 5.98 -18.66
N GLU A 236 -12.06 6.77 -18.85
CA GLU A 236 -12.05 7.90 -19.77
C GLU A 236 -11.03 8.96 -19.34
N PRO A 237 -10.15 9.45 -20.22
CA PRO A 237 -9.15 10.47 -19.87
C PRO A 237 -9.75 11.77 -19.31
N SER A 238 -10.98 12.10 -19.67
CA SER A 238 -11.72 13.24 -19.14
C SER A 238 -11.95 13.20 -17.64
N LEU A 239 -11.98 11.99 -17.06
CA LEU A 239 -12.15 11.78 -15.62
C LEU A 239 -10.99 12.38 -14.80
N PHE A 240 -9.81 12.47 -15.40
CA PHE A 240 -8.60 12.96 -14.73
C PHE A 240 -8.36 14.47 -14.93
N LYS A 241 -9.36 15.16 -15.48
CA LYS A 241 -9.34 16.60 -15.69
C LYS A 241 -10.59 17.23 -15.03
N LEU A 242 -10.38 18.34 -14.38
CA LEU A 242 -11.46 19.06 -13.70
C LEU A 242 -11.44 20.51 -14.17
N ALA A 243 -12.60 21.03 -14.60
CA ALA A 243 -12.76 22.42 -14.94
C ALA A 243 -13.37 23.19 -13.76
N PRO A 244 -13.05 24.48 -13.57
CA PRO A 244 -13.66 25.29 -12.53
C PRO A 244 -15.16 25.48 -12.83
N PRO A 245 -16.05 25.20 -11.86
CA PRO A 245 -17.46 25.49 -12.03
C PRO A 245 -17.72 27.01 -11.99
N ALA A 246 -18.84 27.43 -12.58
CA ALA A 246 -19.21 28.83 -12.56
C ALA A 246 -19.32 29.39 -11.13
N GLY A 247 -18.70 30.54 -10.88
CA GLY A 247 -18.69 31.21 -9.58
C GLY A 247 -17.62 30.68 -8.59
N ALA A 248 -16.85 29.65 -8.92
CA ALA A 248 -15.75 29.21 -8.07
C ALA A 248 -14.60 30.24 -8.06
N ARG A 249 -14.02 30.44 -6.87
CA ARG A 249 -12.78 31.22 -6.73
C ARG A 249 -11.60 30.39 -7.22
N VAL A 250 -11.05 30.76 -8.38
CA VAL A 250 -9.90 30.09 -8.98
C VAL A 250 -8.60 30.54 -8.30
N ILE A 251 -7.77 29.58 -7.88
CA ILE A 251 -6.49 29.80 -7.22
C ILE A 251 -5.42 28.96 -7.94
N GLU A 252 -4.51 29.63 -8.62
CA GLU A 252 -3.36 28.98 -9.24
C GLU A 252 -2.28 28.70 -8.18
N LEU A 253 -1.71 27.49 -8.20
CA LEU A 253 -0.66 27.06 -7.29
C LEU A 253 0.68 26.90 -8.01
N ASP A 254 1.76 27.22 -7.30
CA ASP A 254 3.13 26.93 -7.75
C ASP A 254 3.52 25.47 -7.44
N GLU A 255 4.78 25.12 -7.72
CA GLU A 255 5.34 23.80 -7.47
C GLU A 255 5.41 23.43 -5.98
N ASN A 256 5.43 24.42 -5.08
CA ASN A 256 5.45 24.24 -3.65
C ASN A 256 4.06 24.28 -3.02
N GLY A 257 2.99 24.27 -3.83
CA GLY A 257 1.62 24.33 -3.36
C GLY A 257 1.18 25.69 -2.83
N ARG A 258 1.89 26.77 -3.14
CA ARG A 258 1.57 28.13 -2.70
C ARG A 258 0.78 28.85 -3.80
N PRO A 259 -0.20 29.71 -3.43
CA PRO A 259 -0.90 30.53 -4.41
C PRO A 259 0.04 31.43 -5.18
N ARG A 260 -0.03 31.43 -6.51
CA ARG A 260 0.67 32.39 -7.37
C ARG A 260 0.00 33.76 -7.20
N GLY A 261 0.80 34.77 -6.91
CA GLY A 261 0.32 36.15 -6.77
C GLY A 261 -0.08 36.58 -5.35
N SER A 262 0.17 35.80 -4.31
CA SER A 262 0.17 36.28 -2.93
C SER A 262 1.56 36.85 -2.59
N LEU A 263 1.77 38.12 -2.91
CA LEU A 263 2.82 38.97 -2.33
C LEU A 263 2.30 39.61 -1.07
#